data_a602c9a35cbf8b932001671d3c15092c
#
_entry.id   a602c9a35cbf8b932001671d3c15092c
#
_cell.length_a   1.000
_cell.length_b   1.000
_cell.length_c   1.000
_cell.angle_alpha   90.00
_cell.angle_beta   90.00
_cell.angle_gamma   90.00
#
_symmetry.space_group_name_H-M   'P 1'
#
loop_
_entity.id
_entity.type
_entity.pdbx_description
1 polymer ?
#
loop_
_entity_poly.entity_id
_entity_poly.type
_entity_poly.pdbx_seq_one_letter_code
_entity_poly.pdbx_strand_id
1 'polypeptide(L)' 'MDIRALITVDPDILGGTPVFTGTRVPVESLFDHLEAGVSLDEFLDDFPSVSKEQAITLLNTASKLLTSKNIEQLYAAVA' A
#
# COMPACT_ATOMS: atom_id res chain seq x y z
N MET A 1 8.64 12.08 -0.87
CA MET A 1 8.17 11.30 -2.03
C MET A 1 6.72 11.65 -2.34
N ASP A 2 6.40 11.85 -3.59
CA ASP A 2 5.01 12.06 -4.02
C ASP A 2 4.28 10.70 -3.96
N ILE A 3 3.13 10.66 -3.29
CA ILE A 3 2.33 9.44 -3.17
C ILE A 3 1.96 8.86 -4.55
N ARG A 4 1.84 9.71 -5.58
CA ARG A 4 1.52 9.27 -6.94
C ARG A 4 2.67 8.49 -7.59
N ALA A 5 3.89 8.65 -7.11
CA ALA A 5 5.02 7.84 -7.56
C ALA A 5 4.95 6.42 -6.99
N LEU A 6 4.24 6.24 -5.89
CA LEU A 6 4.10 4.95 -5.21
C LEU A 6 2.80 4.23 -5.57
N ILE A 7 1.70 4.97 -5.63
CA ILE A 7 0.34 4.42 -5.81
C ILE A 7 -0.32 5.12 -6.99
N THR A 8 -0.90 4.32 -7.88
CA THR A 8 -1.68 4.81 -9.01
C THR A 8 -3.15 4.48 -8.81
N VAL A 9 -4.01 5.46 -9.03
CA VAL A 9 -5.47 5.28 -9.06
C VAL A 9 -5.92 5.75 -10.45
N ASP A 10 -6.29 4.81 -11.31
CA ASP A 10 -6.66 5.08 -12.69
C ASP A 10 -7.91 4.26 -13.03
N PRO A 11 -9.01 4.90 -13.51
CA PRO A 11 -10.23 4.17 -13.86
C PRO A 11 -10.01 3.04 -14.88
N ASP A 12 -8.98 3.16 -15.71
CA ASP A 12 -8.64 2.15 -16.72
C ASP A 12 -7.82 0.99 -16.15
N ILE A 13 -7.41 1.07 -14.90
CA ILE A 13 -6.67 -0.01 -14.21
C ILE A 13 -7.52 -0.53 -13.07
N LEU A 14 -8.06 -1.74 -13.23
CA LEU A 14 -8.89 -2.40 -12.23
C LEU A 14 -10.02 -1.50 -11.67
N GLY A 15 -10.61 -0.69 -12.54
CA GLY A 15 -11.75 0.16 -12.19
C GLY A 15 -11.43 1.27 -11.19
N GLY A 16 -10.18 1.69 -11.08
CA GLY A 16 -9.75 2.74 -10.15
C GLY A 16 -9.26 2.22 -8.81
N THR A 17 -9.08 0.90 -8.67
CA THR A 17 -8.47 0.33 -7.48
C THR A 17 -7.02 0.84 -7.32
N PRO A 18 -6.62 1.31 -6.13
CA PRO A 18 -5.23 1.72 -5.93
C PRO A 18 -4.27 0.55 -6.16
N VAL A 19 -3.32 0.75 -7.05
CA VAL A 19 -2.30 -0.26 -7.40
C VAL A 19 -0.90 0.32 -7.18
N PHE A 20 0.08 -0.56 -7.01
CA PHE A 20 1.48 -0.13 -7.04
C PHE A 20 1.79 0.47 -8.41
N THR A 21 2.39 1.66 -8.44
CA THR A 21 2.69 2.35 -9.69
C THR A 21 3.52 1.48 -10.63
N GLY A 22 3.12 1.44 -11.89
CA GLY A 22 3.76 0.60 -12.89
C GLY A 22 3.31 -0.86 -12.89
N THR A 23 2.35 -1.22 -12.06
CA THR A 23 1.81 -2.59 -11.96
C THR A 23 0.30 -2.59 -12.01
N ARG A 24 -0.29 -3.79 -12.04
CA ARG A 24 -1.73 -4.00 -11.85
C ARG A 24 -2.01 -4.68 -10.50
N VAL A 25 -1.04 -4.65 -9.58
CA VAL A 25 -1.17 -5.29 -8.27
C VAL A 25 -1.81 -4.31 -7.29
N PRO A 26 -3.00 -4.62 -6.74
CA PRO A 26 -3.62 -3.75 -5.73
C PRO A 26 -2.74 -3.60 -4.51
N VAL A 27 -2.65 -2.37 -4.01
CA VAL A 27 -1.95 -2.07 -2.76
C VAL A 27 -2.53 -2.90 -1.61
N GLU A 28 -3.85 -3.09 -1.61
CA GLU A 28 -4.55 -3.88 -0.61
C GLU A 28 -4.05 -5.33 -0.53
N SER A 29 -3.59 -5.89 -1.65
CA SER A 29 -3.07 -7.27 -1.67
C SER A 29 -1.88 -7.47 -0.75
N LEU A 30 -1.03 -6.47 -0.58
CA LEU A 30 0.09 -6.56 0.36
C LEU A 30 -0.42 -6.71 1.79
N PHE A 31 -1.38 -5.88 2.18
CA PHE A 31 -1.94 -5.94 3.53
C PHE A 31 -2.69 -7.25 3.78
N ASP A 32 -3.47 -7.71 2.80
CA ASP A 32 -4.19 -8.98 2.90
C ASP A 32 -3.24 -10.16 3.16
N HIS A 33 -2.10 -10.18 2.45
CA HIS A 33 -1.10 -11.24 2.62
C HIS A 33 -0.46 -11.17 4.01
N LEU A 34 -0.07 -9.98 4.45
CA LEU A 34 0.54 -9.81 5.77
C LEU A 34 -0.44 -10.16 6.90
N GLU A 35 -1.71 -9.77 6.75
CA GLU A 35 -2.76 -10.11 7.72
C GLU A 35 -2.98 -11.63 7.80
N ALA A 36 -2.81 -12.33 6.71
CA ALA A 36 -2.92 -13.79 6.65
C ALA A 36 -1.66 -14.52 7.13
N GLY A 37 -0.64 -13.79 7.57
CA GLY A 37 0.61 -14.38 8.04
C GLY A 37 1.60 -14.72 6.95
N VAL A 38 1.36 -14.28 5.72
CA VAL A 38 2.30 -14.47 4.60
C VAL A 38 3.41 -13.43 4.73
N SER A 39 4.67 -13.87 4.60
CA SER A 39 5.81 -12.97 4.73
C SER A 39 5.89 -12.00 3.55
N LEU A 40 6.59 -10.87 3.76
CA LEU A 40 6.84 -9.93 2.69
C LEU A 40 7.59 -10.58 1.53
N ASP A 41 8.58 -11.43 1.83
CA ASP A 41 9.37 -12.10 0.79
C ASP A 41 8.49 -13.04 -0.05
N GLU A 42 7.56 -13.75 0.57
CA GLU A 42 6.61 -14.60 -0.14
C GLU A 42 5.68 -13.77 -1.03
N PHE A 43 5.20 -12.64 -0.52
CA PHE A 43 4.39 -11.72 -1.31
C PHE A 43 5.15 -11.24 -2.56
N LEU A 44 6.41 -10.86 -2.40
CA LEU A 44 7.23 -10.38 -3.52
C LEU A 44 7.51 -11.49 -4.54
N ASP A 45 7.63 -12.74 -4.09
CA ASP A 45 7.78 -13.88 -4.99
C ASP A 45 6.51 -14.11 -5.83
N ASP A 46 5.35 -13.92 -5.21
CA ASP A 46 4.05 -14.09 -5.89
C ASP A 46 3.73 -12.93 -6.83
N PHE A 47 4.24 -11.74 -6.54
CA PHE A 47 3.99 -10.53 -7.34
C PHE A 47 5.32 -9.88 -7.78
N PRO A 48 6.03 -10.51 -8.72
CA PRO A 48 7.37 -10.05 -9.11
C PRO A 48 7.38 -8.66 -9.79
N SER A 49 6.25 -8.14 -10.21
CA SER A 49 6.17 -6.77 -10.75
C SER A 49 6.27 -5.70 -9.66
N VAL A 50 6.09 -6.07 -8.40
CA VAL A 50 6.25 -5.16 -7.26
C VAL A 50 7.66 -5.30 -6.73
N SER A 51 8.39 -4.19 -6.61
CA SER A 51 9.73 -4.21 -6.03
C SER A 51 9.66 -4.21 -4.50
N LYS A 52 10.70 -4.73 -3.87
CA LYS A 52 10.83 -4.69 -2.42
C LYS A 52 10.80 -3.24 -1.90
N GLU A 53 11.45 -2.34 -2.64
CA GLU A 53 11.46 -0.92 -2.30
C GLU A 53 10.06 -0.32 -2.29
N GLN A 54 9.23 -0.64 -3.30
CA GLN A 54 7.84 -0.19 -3.35
C GLN A 54 7.06 -0.68 -2.13
N ALA A 55 7.19 -1.96 -1.80
CA ALA A 55 6.46 -2.55 -0.68
C ALA A 55 6.88 -1.93 0.65
N ILE A 56 8.18 -1.77 0.88
CA ILE A 56 8.70 -1.18 2.12
C ILE A 56 8.31 0.30 2.22
N THR A 57 8.38 1.03 1.11
CA THR A 57 7.97 2.45 1.10
C THR A 57 6.48 2.58 1.43
N LEU A 58 5.65 1.68 0.90
CA LEU A 58 4.23 1.67 1.22
C LEU A 58 4.00 1.45 2.72
N LEU A 59 4.65 0.44 3.30
CA LEU A 59 4.53 0.14 4.72
C LEU A 59 5.00 1.31 5.58
N ASN A 60 6.11 1.93 5.22
CA ASN A 60 6.64 3.09 5.93
C ASN A 60 5.69 4.30 5.83
N THR A 61 5.11 4.52 4.67
CA THR A 61 4.13 5.59 4.46
C THR A 61 2.89 5.37 5.31
N ALA A 62 2.36 4.15 5.34
CA ALA A 62 1.23 3.79 6.17
C ALA A 62 1.54 3.98 7.66
N SER A 63 2.74 3.56 8.08
CA SER A 63 3.19 3.73 9.46
C SER A 63 3.23 5.21 9.86
N LYS A 64 3.79 6.06 9.00
CA LYS A 64 3.87 7.50 9.27
C LYS A 64 2.48 8.13 9.36
N LEU A 65 1.57 7.72 8.49
CA LEU A 65 0.20 8.22 8.49
C LEU A 65 -0.51 7.88 9.81
N LEU A 66 -0.35 6.66 10.29
CA LEU A 66 -1.05 6.15 11.46
C LEU A 66 -0.40 6.55 12.79
N THR A 67 0.88 6.97 12.77
CA THR A 67 1.62 7.32 13.98
C THR A 67 1.95 8.81 14.07
N SER A 68 1.50 9.61 13.09
CA SER A 68 1.70 11.05 13.06
C SER A 68 0.52 11.79 13.69
N LYS A 69 0.55 13.12 13.67
CA LYS A 69 -0.57 13.94 14.13
C LYS A 69 -1.86 13.69 13.37
N ASN A 70 -1.78 13.13 12.16
CA ASN A 70 -2.96 12.80 11.36
C ASN A 70 -3.84 11.76 12.05
N ILE A 71 -3.27 10.90 12.90
CA ILE A 71 -4.07 9.90 13.63
C ILE A 71 -5.01 10.55 14.63
N GLU A 72 -4.62 11.69 15.20
CA GLU A 72 -5.49 12.42 16.13
C GLU A 72 -6.79 12.85 15.46
N GLN A 73 -6.71 13.30 14.21
CA GLN A 73 -7.89 13.69 13.43
C GLN A 73 -8.76 12.49 13.10
N LEU A 74 -8.16 11.38 12.71
CA LEU A 74 -8.91 10.15 12.46
C LEU A 74 -9.59 9.63 13.74
N TYR A 75 -8.87 9.66 14.83
CA TYR A 75 -9.40 9.22 16.13
C TYR A 75 -10.56 10.09 16.56
N ALA A 76 -10.44 11.41 16.43
CA ALA A 76 -11.51 12.35 16.77
C ALA A 76 -12.74 12.17 15.88
N ALA A 77 -12.55 11.81 14.61
CA ALA A 77 -13.66 11.63 13.66
C ALA A 77 -14.52 10.41 13.98
N VAL A 78 -13.97 9.39 14.66
CA VAL A 78 -14.71 8.17 15.01
C VAL A 78 -15.10 8.13 16.50
N ALA A 79 -14.61 9.05 17.27
CA ALA A 79 -14.97 9.19 18.68
C ALA A 79 -16.28 9.94 18.83
#